data_a8e4072a90a1b52ba647e91a8011b8fc
#
_entry.id   a8e4072a90a1b52ba647e91a8011b8fc
#
_cell.length_a   1.000
_cell.length_b   1.000
_cell.length_c   1.000
_cell.angle_alpha   90.00
_cell.angle_beta   90.00
_cell.angle_gamma   90.00
#
_symmetry.space_group_name_H-M   'P 1'
#
loop_
_entity.id
_entity.type
_entity.pdbx_description
1 polymer ?
#
loop_
_entity_poly.entity_id
_entity_poly.type
_entity_poly.pdbx_seq_one_letter_code
_entity_poly.pdbx_strand_id
1 'polypeptide(L)'
;MAEVFKKCTSYGDLVAGSPHEREFLQWLLAFLDAPSIWFHLSPVEVLHWEDAGTRLEVEGVTLSGLAMPYSQTASVEGRLVPVDEDVEGNIAVAEFPPDVDDAKYVVIDAARRGAAAVVFTGRPPRRIVVTGEHGYKFDAAPTPVPVASFEDVGTYVGRRARLEVNTRSRVTYSYSLVAFNSFENTPMISAHWDHWLVGATDNCAGVETAVLAFSELVADDVPVALGLFTAEEGVAPHIPSFYWAWGSLNYLKRWRPTFLVNIDVVGVGTPRIYAAPYLHEVLKGLGPVEDPEAYFDSVHYERWGLPSVTISSLKDTWGFYHSPLDAQIEVANVLYAAELAKRIVKAKPPAPSVRLEDYGLPPVDDPYLAWSLVYNYLVVFADFKHSDIVYTDVFRFLRRRGKDYRRIDLLGGPTLCVDRCGEALETYRELSLLRL
;
A
#
# COMPACT_ATOMS: atom_id res chain seq x y z
N MET A 1 5.43 21.51 -15.91
CA MET A 1 4.47 20.95 -14.93
C MET A 1 3.44 20.10 -15.68
N ALA A 2 3.01 19.02 -15.09
CA ALA A 2 2.08 18.02 -15.62
C ALA A 2 2.59 17.10 -16.76
N GLU A 3 3.88 17.06 -17.08
CA GLU A 3 4.39 16.11 -18.07
C GLU A 3 4.49 14.69 -17.50
N VAL A 4 4.97 14.55 -16.27
CA VAL A 4 5.08 13.26 -15.58
C VAL A 4 3.68 12.71 -15.33
N PHE A 5 2.77 13.53 -14.80
CA PHE A 5 1.38 13.16 -14.59
C PHE A 5 0.69 12.68 -15.88
N LYS A 6 0.79 13.45 -16.97
CA LYS A 6 0.20 13.08 -18.26
C LYS A 6 0.77 11.78 -18.81
N LYS A 7 2.08 11.59 -18.67
CA LYS A 7 2.73 10.37 -19.13
C LYS A 7 2.29 9.18 -18.29
N CYS A 8 2.27 9.30 -16.97
CA CYS A 8 1.83 8.28 -16.04
C CYS A 8 0.39 7.83 -16.33
N THR A 9 -0.56 8.76 -16.34
CA THR A 9 -1.99 8.46 -16.59
C THR A 9 -2.31 7.97 -18.00
N SER A 10 -1.39 8.11 -18.96
CA SER A 10 -1.62 7.70 -20.36
C SER A 10 -1.64 6.20 -20.59
N TYR A 11 -1.20 5.41 -19.63
CA TYR A 11 -1.08 3.95 -19.77
C TYR A 11 -2.34 3.18 -19.33
N GLY A 12 -3.26 3.79 -18.60
CA GLY A 12 -4.30 3.05 -17.87
C GLY A 12 -3.66 2.30 -16.70
N ASP A 13 -3.86 1.00 -16.60
CA ASP A 13 -3.16 0.20 -15.57
C ASP A 13 -1.63 0.27 -15.74
N LEU A 14 -0.94 0.69 -14.69
CA LEU A 14 0.52 0.70 -14.60
C LEU A 14 0.98 -0.30 -13.52
N VAL A 15 0.72 -1.57 -13.78
CA VAL A 15 0.99 -2.65 -12.82
C VAL A 15 2.47 -3.01 -12.80
N ALA A 16 2.98 -3.29 -11.61
CA ALA A 16 4.36 -3.72 -11.40
C ALA A 16 4.77 -4.89 -12.31
N GLY A 17 5.92 -4.77 -13.00
CA GLY A 17 6.45 -5.76 -13.95
C GLY A 17 5.77 -5.76 -15.32
N SER A 18 4.88 -4.79 -15.60
CA SER A 18 4.24 -4.64 -16.91
C SER A 18 5.18 -4.05 -17.97
N PRO A 19 4.90 -4.23 -19.26
CA PRO A 19 5.58 -3.51 -20.33
C PRO A 19 5.42 -1.98 -20.21
N HIS A 20 4.23 -1.50 -19.85
CA HIS A 20 3.93 -0.08 -19.67
C HIS A 20 4.77 0.54 -18.54
N GLU A 21 4.93 -0.16 -17.43
CA GLU A 21 5.80 0.28 -16.34
C GLU A 21 7.25 0.44 -16.81
N ARG A 22 7.75 -0.48 -17.61
CA ARG A 22 9.11 -0.40 -18.17
C ARG A 22 9.28 0.78 -19.12
N GLU A 23 8.27 1.05 -19.95
CA GLU A 23 8.26 2.22 -20.83
C GLU A 23 8.23 3.52 -20.03
N PHE A 24 7.43 3.56 -18.95
CA PHE A 24 7.36 4.72 -18.06
C PHE A 24 8.70 4.97 -17.35
N LEU A 25 9.33 3.92 -16.83
CA LEU A 25 10.67 4.00 -16.24
C LEU A 25 11.72 4.55 -17.23
N GLN A 26 11.74 4.05 -18.46
CA GLN A 26 12.66 4.54 -19.49
C GLN A 26 12.43 6.02 -19.80
N TRP A 27 11.16 6.42 -19.86
CA TRP A 27 10.81 7.82 -20.08
C TRP A 27 11.22 8.69 -18.88
N LEU A 28 11.00 8.25 -17.63
CA LEU A 28 11.43 8.96 -16.42
C LEU A 28 12.94 9.15 -16.36
N LEU A 29 13.71 8.13 -16.68
CA LEU A 29 15.18 8.23 -16.73
C LEU A 29 15.62 9.31 -17.73
N ALA A 30 15.02 9.37 -18.92
CA ALA A 30 15.32 10.40 -19.91
C ALA A 30 14.83 11.81 -19.47
N PHE A 31 13.69 11.87 -18.77
CA PHE A 31 13.11 13.12 -18.29
C PHE A 31 13.93 13.76 -17.15
N LEU A 32 14.48 12.91 -16.26
CA LEU A 32 15.27 13.35 -15.11
C LEU A 32 16.76 13.51 -15.43
N ASP A 33 17.20 13.17 -16.65
CA ASP A 33 18.63 13.20 -17.02
C ASP A 33 19.20 14.63 -17.00
N ALA A 34 20.08 14.89 -16.04
CA ALA A 34 20.79 16.15 -15.89
C ALA A 34 22.20 15.90 -15.33
N PRO A 35 23.20 16.75 -15.63
CA PRO A 35 24.60 16.53 -15.25
C PRO A 35 24.86 16.37 -13.75
N SER A 36 23.97 16.88 -12.91
CA SER A 36 24.07 16.82 -11.44
C SER A 36 23.21 15.73 -10.81
N ILE A 37 22.60 14.85 -11.59
CA ILE A 37 21.71 13.80 -11.10
C ILE A 37 22.28 12.43 -11.42
N TRP A 38 22.38 11.57 -10.44
CA TRP A 38 22.77 10.17 -10.57
C TRP A 38 21.59 9.27 -10.31
N PHE A 39 21.60 8.09 -10.93
CA PHE A 39 20.52 7.12 -10.84
C PHE A 39 21.00 5.80 -10.26
N HIS A 40 20.13 5.21 -9.44
CA HIS A 40 20.24 3.83 -9.00
C HIS A 40 18.93 3.09 -9.30
N LEU A 41 19.01 2.02 -10.09
CA LEU A 41 17.91 1.11 -10.34
C LEU A 41 18.03 -0.09 -9.42
N SER A 42 17.03 -0.27 -8.56
CA SER A 42 16.95 -1.41 -7.66
C SER A 42 15.99 -2.45 -8.21
N PRO A 43 16.46 -3.64 -8.60
CA PRO A 43 15.57 -4.69 -9.08
C PRO A 43 14.70 -5.21 -7.93
N VAL A 44 13.43 -5.43 -8.24
CA VAL A 44 12.41 -5.96 -7.34
C VAL A 44 11.72 -7.13 -8.03
N GLU A 45 11.71 -8.29 -7.39
CA GLU A 45 10.90 -9.42 -7.85
C GLU A 45 9.43 -9.15 -7.47
N VAL A 46 8.53 -9.20 -8.45
CA VAL A 46 7.12 -8.83 -8.29
C VAL A 46 6.21 -9.91 -8.84
N LEU A 47 5.01 -10.00 -8.32
CA LEU A 47 3.93 -10.77 -8.92
C LEU A 47 3.14 -9.86 -9.85
N HIS A 48 3.48 -9.89 -11.15
CA HIS A 48 2.72 -9.17 -12.16
C HIS A 48 1.33 -9.78 -12.34
N TRP A 49 0.34 -8.93 -12.50
CA TRP A 49 -1.06 -9.31 -12.74
C TRP A 49 -1.67 -8.45 -13.85
N GLU A 50 -2.57 -9.03 -14.63
CA GLU A 50 -3.36 -8.34 -15.63
C GLU A 50 -4.80 -8.88 -15.72
N ASP A 51 -5.76 -7.99 -15.96
CA ASP A 51 -7.16 -8.33 -16.30
C ASP A 51 -7.28 -8.43 -17.83
N ALA A 52 -7.49 -9.63 -18.32
CA ALA A 52 -7.69 -9.90 -19.75
C ALA A 52 -9.17 -9.88 -20.17
N GLY A 53 -10.05 -9.47 -19.27
CA GLY A 53 -11.49 -9.28 -19.50
C GLY A 53 -12.36 -9.97 -18.45
N THR A 54 -13.29 -9.20 -17.90
CA THR A 54 -14.23 -9.65 -16.87
C THR A 54 -15.65 -9.30 -17.27
N ARG A 55 -16.55 -10.28 -17.27
CA ARG A 55 -17.95 -10.09 -17.65
C ARG A 55 -18.91 -10.94 -16.84
N LEU A 56 -20.11 -10.44 -16.69
CA LEU A 56 -21.25 -11.14 -16.09
C LEU A 56 -22.40 -11.19 -17.09
N GLU A 57 -22.82 -12.39 -17.41
CA GLU A 57 -24.00 -12.62 -18.25
C GLU A 57 -25.20 -12.99 -17.37
N VAL A 58 -26.28 -12.24 -17.49
CA VAL A 58 -27.50 -12.45 -16.72
C VAL A 58 -28.71 -12.10 -17.56
N GLU A 59 -29.65 -13.09 -17.74
CA GLU A 59 -30.88 -12.92 -18.51
C GLU A 59 -30.68 -12.37 -19.96
N GLY A 60 -29.56 -12.71 -20.59
CA GLY A 60 -29.23 -12.24 -21.94
C GLY A 60 -28.59 -10.84 -21.97
N VAL A 61 -28.36 -10.23 -20.82
CA VAL A 61 -27.59 -8.98 -20.67
C VAL A 61 -26.16 -9.33 -20.32
N THR A 62 -25.19 -8.71 -21.00
CA THR A 62 -23.77 -8.81 -20.66
C THR A 62 -23.31 -7.51 -20.00
N LEU A 63 -22.83 -7.63 -18.77
CA LEU A 63 -22.22 -6.54 -18.01
C LEU A 63 -20.70 -6.67 -18.08
N SER A 64 -20.00 -5.57 -18.38
CA SER A 64 -18.55 -5.48 -18.24
C SER A 64 -18.20 -5.11 -16.82
N GLY A 65 -17.20 -5.77 -16.25
CA GLY A 65 -16.73 -5.52 -14.89
C GLY A 65 -15.21 -5.40 -14.82
N LEU A 66 -14.70 -5.28 -13.61
CA LEU A 66 -13.29 -5.26 -13.28
C LEU A 66 -12.97 -6.52 -12.47
N ALA A 67 -11.99 -7.32 -12.91
CA ALA A 67 -11.44 -8.34 -12.01
C ALA A 67 -10.78 -7.66 -10.81
N MET A 68 -10.93 -8.25 -9.63
CA MET A 68 -10.09 -7.86 -8.50
C MET A 68 -8.65 -8.32 -8.73
N PRO A 69 -7.65 -7.52 -8.35
CA PRO A 69 -6.26 -7.91 -8.48
C PRO A 69 -6.01 -9.30 -7.88
N TYR A 70 -5.28 -10.12 -8.63
CA TYR A 70 -4.96 -11.51 -8.30
C TYR A 70 -6.15 -12.47 -8.16
N SER A 71 -7.31 -12.10 -8.65
CA SER A 71 -8.45 -13.02 -8.77
C SER A 71 -8.09 -14.23 -9.61
N GLN A 72 -8.57 -15.42 -9.24
CA GLN A 72 -8.37 -16.59 -10.09
C GLN A 72 -9.18 -16.48 -11.37
N THR A 73 -8.59 -16.98 -12.46
CA THR A 73 -9.28 -17.14 -13.75
C THR A 73 -10.31 -18.26 -13.64
N ALA A 74 -11.57 -17.97 -13.95
CA ALA A 74 -12.63 -18.97 -13.96
C ALA A 74 -13.84 -18.52 -14.78
N SER A 75 -14.66 -19.52 -15.16
CA SER A 75 -16.03 -19.33 -15.62
C SER A 75 -16.96 -20.07 -14.65
N VAL A 76 -17.86 -19.33 -14.01
CA VAL A 76 -18.74 -19.83 -12.94
C VAL A 76 -20.19 -19.54 -13.30
N GLU A 77 -21.06 -20.55 -13.18
CA GLU A 77 -22.51 -20.39 -13.29
C GLU A 77 -23.16 -20.60 -11.91
N GLY A 78 -24.07 -19.71 -11.54
CA GLY A 78 -24.78 -19.76 -10.27
C GLY A 78 -25.92 -18.76 -10.20
N ARG A 79 -26.63 -18.73 -9.08
CA ARG A 79 -27.52 -17.63 -8.76
C ARG A 79 -26.74 -16.49 -8.16
N LEU A 80 -27.14 -15.26 -8.41
CA LEU A 80 -26.68 -14.09 -7.68
C LEU A 80 -27.42 -14.04 -6.35
N VAL A 81 -26.69 -14.23 -5.24
CA VAL A 81 -27.25 -14.35 -3.89
C VAL A 81 -26.56 -13.31 -2.98
N PRO A 82 -27.30 -12.56 -2.15
CA PRO A 82 -26.68 -11.68 -1.15
C PRO A 82 -25.64 -12.43 -0.31
N VAL A 83 -24.53 -11.78 -0.02
CA VAL A 83 -23.42 -12.41 0.69
C VAL A 83 -23.78 -12.87 2.12
N ASP A 84 -24.79 -12.30 2.73
CA ASP A 84 -25.33 -12.66 4.06
C ASP A 84 -26.32 -13.82 4.04
N GLU A 85 -26.75 -14.29 2.87
CA GLU A 85 -27.61 -15.45 2.69
C GLU A 85 -26.82 -16.77 2.45
N ASP A 86 -27.51 -17.85 2.04
CA ASP A 86 -26.88 -19.13 1.69
C ASP A 86 -26.18 -19.03 0.32
N VAL A 87 -24.86 -18.91 0.36
CA VAL A 87 -24.01 -18.72 -0.83
C VAL A 87 -23.44 -20.03 -1.40
N GLU A 88 -23.70 -21.19 -0.79
CA GLU A 88 -23.11 -22.45 -1.22
C GLU A 88 -23.41 -22.75 -2.71
N GLY A 89 -22.36 -22.93 -3.52
CA GLY A 89 -22.44 -23.18 -4.96
C GLY A 89 -22.99 -22.02 -5.80
N ASN A 90 -23.18 -20.84 -5.23
CA ASN A 90 -23.73 -19.65 -5.89
C ASN A 90 -22.68 -18.53 -6.02
N ILE A 91 -23.04 -17.48 -6.74
CA ILE A 91 -22.25 -16.25 -6.88
C ILE A 91 -22.71 -15.28 -5.78
N ALA A 92 -21.88 -15.07 -4.78
CA ALA A 92 -22.17 -14.13 -3.70
C ALA A 92 -22.09 -12.69 -4.21
N VAL A 93 -23.09 -11.87 -3.87
CA VAL A 93 -23.14 -10.43 -4.19
C VAL A 93 -22.99 -9.63 -2.92
N ALA A 94 -22.02 -8.73 -2.89
CA ALA A 94 -21.74 -7.85 -1.76
C ALA A 94 -21.60 -6.39 -2.21
N GLU A 95 -21.92 -5.45 -1.35
CA GLU A 95 -21.44 -4.08 -1.46
C GLU A 95 -20.02 -3.97 -0.92
N PHE A 96 -19.28 -2.95 -1.34
CA PHE A 96 -18.00 -2.67 -0.70
C PHE A 96 -18.24 -2.23 0.76
N PRO A 97 -17.44 -2.74 1.70
CA PRO A 97 -17.49 -2.26 3.08
C PRO A 97 -17.10 -0.77 3.16
N PRO A 98 -17.44 -0.06 4.26
CA PRO A 98 -17.03 1.33 4.45
C PRO A 98 -15.52 1.56 4.35
N ASP A 99 -14.73 0.67 4.93
CA ASP A 99 -13.32 0.52 4.63
C ASP A 99 -13.20 -0.51 3.51
N VAL A 100 -12.81 -0.04 2.32
CA VAL A 100 -12.81 -0.90 1.13
C VAL A 100 -11.76 -2.01 1.22
N ASP A 101 -10.72 -1.85 2.01
CA ASP A 101 -9.69 -2.88 2.23
C ASP A 101 -10.21 -4.07 3.05
N ASP A 102 -11.32 -3.90 3.76
CA ASP A 102 -12.03 -5.00 4.42
C ASP A 102 -12.75 -5.93 3.44
N ALA A 103 -12.79 -5.62 2.15
CA ALA A 103 -13.36 -6.49 1.11
C ALA A 103 -12.72 -7.90 1.10
N LYS A 104 -11.44 -8.01 1.48
CA LYS A 104 -10.75 -9.31 1.65
C LYS A 104 -11.48 -10.23 2.65
N TYR A 105 -12.01 -9.71 3.73
CA TYR A 105 -12.73 -10.51 4.74
C TYR A 105 -14.07 -11.00 4.22
N VAL A 106 -14.74 -10.21 3.41
CA VAL A 106 -15.97 -10.62 2.71
C VAL A 106 -15.69 -11.80 1.78
N VAL A 107 -14.60 -11.73 1.01
CA VAL A 107 -14.19 -12.83 0.09
C VAL A 107 -13.84 -14.08 0.88
N ILE A 108 -13.08 -13.97 1.95
CA ILE A 108 -12.68 -15.11 2.79
C ILE A 108 -13.90 -15.79 3.41
N ASP A 109 -14.81 -15.00 3.97
CA ASP A 109 -16.04 -15.55 4.59
C ASP A 109 -16.93 -16.24 3.56
N ALA A 110 -17.21 -15.60 2.43
CA ALA A 110 -18.02 -16.18 1.36
C ALA A 110 -17.38 -17.47 0.82
N ALA A 111 -16.07 -17.49 0.59
CA ALA A 111 -15.36 -18.69 0.15
C ALA A 111 -15.45 -19.84 1.17
N ARG A 112 -15.34 -19.55 2.47
CA ARG A 112 -15.49 -20.54 3.54
C ARG A 112 -16.90 -21.13 3.62
N ARG A 113 -17.91 -20.34 3.25
CA ARG A 113 -19.31 -20.78 3.17
C ARG A 113 -19.67 -21.43 1.83
N GLY A 114 -18.66 -21.71 0.98
CA GLY A 114 -18.84 -22.46 -0.26
C GLY A 114 -19.32 -21.64 -1.45
N ALA A 115 -19.19 -20.31 -1.42
CA ALA A 115 -19.48 -19.48 -2.59
C ALA A 115 -18.63 -19.93 -3.79
N ALA A 116 -19.25 -20.02 -4.97
CA ALA A 116 -18.55 -20.34 -6.20
C ALA A 116 -17.76 -19.14 -6.76
N ALA A 117 -18.20 -17.93 -6.46
CA ALA A 117 -17.54 -16.66 -6.78
C ALA A 117 -18.05 -15.55 -5.87
N VAL A 118 -17.34 -14.42 -5.85
CA VAL A 118 -17.79 -13.18 -5.19
C VAL A 118 -17.83 -12.03 -6.19
N VAL A 119 -18.93 -11.31 -6.20
CA VAL A 119 -19.12 -10.10 -7.01
C VAL A 119 -19.42 -8.93 -6.10
N PHE A 120 -18.57 -7.92 -6.15
CA PHE A 120 -18.87 -6.64 -5.52
C PHE A 120 -19.70 -5.76 -6.44
N THR A 121 -20.75 -5.16 -5.89
CA THR A 121 -21.59 -4.17 -6.59
C THR A 121 -21.35 -2.79 -6.03
N GLY A 122 -21.27 -1.78 -6.88
CA GLY A 122 -21.08 -0.39 -6.43
C GLY A 122 -20.87 0.59 -7.59
N ARG A 123 -21.11 1.85 -7.30
CA ARG A 123 -20.83 2.97 -8.21
C ARG A 123 -19.82 3.93 -7.58
N PRO A 124 -18.61 3.95 -8.09
CA PRO A 124 -18.05 3.18 -9.22
C PRO A 124 -17.63 1.75 -8.84
N PRO A 125 -17.43 0.85 -9.82
CA PRO A 125 -16.73 -0.39 -9.59
C PRO A 125 -15.27 -0.10 -9.26
N ARG A 126 -14.61 -0.99 -8.48
CA ARG A 126 -13.26 -0.75 -7.95
C ARG A 126 -12.36 -1.95 -8.15
N ARG A 127 -11.05 -1.71 -8.11
CA ARG A 127 -10.02 -2.74 -7.94
C ARG A 127 -9.41 -2.66 -6.56
N ILE A 128 -9.68 -3.64 -5.72
CA ILE A 128 -9.11 -3.76 -4.38
C ILE A 128 -8.40 -5.09 -4.29
N VAL A 129 -7.19 -5.11 -3.73
CA VAL A 129 -6.47 -6.35 -3.49
C VAL A 129 -7.19 -7.12 -2.39
N VAL A 130 -7.78 -8.25 -2.76
CA VAL A 130 -8.55 -9.12 -1.87
C VAL A 130 -7.86 -10.45 -1.60
N THR A 131 -6.62 -10.60 -2.05
CA THR A 131 -5.73 -11.64 -1.58
C THR A 131 -5.28 -11.27 -0.19
N GLY A 132 -5.21 -12.16 0.69
CA GLY A 132 -4.77 -11.89 2.03
C GLY A 132 -4.80 -13.17 2.81
N GLU A 133 -4.93 -13.05 4.08
CA GLU A 133 -4.95 -14.14 4.99
C GLU A 133 -6.07 -15.12 4.69
N HIS A 134 -5.73 -16.26 4.11
CA HIS A 134 -6.66 -17.37 3.93
C HIS A 134 -6.49 -18.39 5.05
N GLY A 135 -6.88 -18.01 6.24
CA GLY A 135 -6.62 -18.81 7.41
C GLY A 135 -5.12 -18.81 7.72
N TYR A 136 -4.53 -19.93 8.06
CA TYR A 136 -3.14 -20.03 8.48
C TYR A 136 -2.13 -20.22 7.33
N LYS A 137 -2.60 -20.25 6.11
CA LYS A 137 -1.76 -20.30 4.92
C LYS A 137 -2.07 -19.06 4.09
N PHE A 138 -1.06 -18.26 3.94
CA PHE A 138 -1.11 -17.13 3.03
C PHE A 138 -0.91 -17.67 1.62
N ASP A 139 -1.98 -17.91 0.93
CA ASP A 139 -1.92 -18.14 -0.50
C ASP A 139 -1.99 -16.79 -1.19
N ALA A 140 -0.86 -16.32 -1.67
CA ALA A 140 -0.68 -15.01 -2.25
C ALA A 140 -1.64 -14.73 -3.37
N ALA A 141 -1.76 -15.68 -4.22
CA ALA A 141 -2.58 -15.61 -5.41
C ALA A 141 -2.64 -17.01 -6.03
N PRO A 142 -3.73 -17.35 -6.67
CA PRO A 142 -4.94 -16.54 -6.83
C PRO A 142 -5.80 -16.46 -5.57
N THR A 143 -6.84 -15.63 -5.60
CA THR A 143 -7.90 -15.63 -4.58
C THR A 143 -8.55 -17.02 -4.44
N PRO A 144 -9.16 -17.35 -3.28
CA PRO A 144 -9.77 -18.67 -3.07
C PRO A 144 -10.95 -18.96 -4.00
N VAL A 145 -11.62 -17.94 -4.50
CA VAL A 145 -12.69 -17.96 -5.49
C VAL A 145 -12.50 -16.82 -6.49
N PRO A 146 -13.09 -16.88 -7.70
CA PRO A 146 -13.08 -15.74 -8.61
C PRO A 146 -13.77 -14.53 -7.98
N VAL A 147 -13.16 -13.36 -8.11
CA VAL A 147 -13.68 -12.11 -7.53
C VAL A 147 -13.66 -10.99 -8.57
N ALA A 148 -14.78 -10.28 -8.68
CA ALA A 148 -14.90 -9.16 -9.60
C ALA A 148 -15.79 -8.06 -9.03
N SER A 149 -15.69 -6.86 -9.62
CA SER A 149 -16.51 -5.71 -9.30
C SER A 149 -17.30 -5.24 -10.51
N PHE A 150 -18.56 -4.92 -10.31
CA PHE A 150 -19.47 -4.44 -11.34
C PHE A 150 -20.32 -3.29 -10.84
N GLU A 151 -20.79 -2.48 -11.78
CA GLU A 151 -21.80 -1.49 -11.51
C GLU A 151 -23.20 -2.16 -11.45
N ASP A 152 -23.98 -1.85 -10.39
CA ASP A 152 -25.42 -2.20 -10.28
C ASP A 152 -25.82 -3.68 -10.38
N VAL A 153 -24.96 -4.61 -10.05
CA VAL A 153 -25.34 -6.04 -10.05
C VAL A 153 -26.47 -6.37 -9.06
N GLY A 154 -26.61 -5.56 -8.01
CA GLY A 154 -27.66 -5.75 -6.99
C GLY A 154 -29.08 -5.86 -7.57
N THR A 155 -29.36 -5.25 -8.75
CA THR A 155 -30.66 -5.33 -9.43
C THR A 155 -30.98 -6.72 -9.99
N TYR A 156 -29.96 -7.58 -10.13
CA TYR A 156 -30.10 -8.95 -10.67
C TYR A 156 -30.05 -10.03 -9.59
N VAL A 157 -30.05 -9.66 -8.33
CA VAL A 157 -30.07 -10.63 -7.22
C VAL A 157 -31.26 -11.61 -7.38
N GLY A 158 -31.01 -12.89 -7.12
CA GLY A 158 -31.96 -13.98 -7.32
C GLY A 158 -31.95 -14.58 -8.73
N ARG A 159 -31.31 -13.98 -9.73
CA ARG A 159 -31.23 -14.46 -11.11
C ARG A 159 -30.05 -15.42 -11.29
N ARG A 160 -30.19 -16.32 -12.29
CA ARG A 160 -29.04 -17.13 -12.74
C ARG A 160 -28.13 -16.26 -13.59
N ALA A 161 -26.84 -16.40 -13.35
CA ALA A 161 -25.79 -15.65 -14.05
C ALA A 161 -24.61 -16.55 -14.37
N ARG A 162 -23.81 -16.13 -15.35
CA ARG A 162 -22.50 -16.67 -15.66
C ARG A 162 -21.46 -15.58 -15.51
N LEU A 163 -20.56 -15.77 -14.56
CA LEU A 163 -19.40 -14.90 -14.34
C LEU A 163 -18.20 -15.47 -15.09
N GLU A 164 -17.55 -14.65 -15.89
CA GLU A 164 -16.26 -14.96 -16.48
C GLU A 164 -15.23 -13.94 -15.97
N VAL A 165 -14.21 -14.43 -15.28
CA VAL A 165 -13.04 -13.68 -14.87
C VAL A 165 -11.83 -14.24 -15.61
N ASN A 166 -11.14 -13.42 -16.38
CA ASN A 166 -10.00 -13.84 -17.17
C ASN A 166 -8.78 -12.99 -16.79
N THR A 167 -7.94 -13.54 -15.95
CA THR A 167 -6.76 -12.88 -15.41
C THR A 167 -5.50 -13.67 -15.68
N ARG A 168 -4.35 -13.03 -15.64
CA ARG A 168 -3.05 -13.67 -15.77
C ARG A 168 -2.11 -13.14 -14.71
N SER A 169 -1.38 -14.04 -14.05
CA SER A 169 -0.35 -13.66 -13.07
C SER A 169 0.94 -14.40 -13.38
N ARG A 170 2.07 -13.72 -13.14
CA ARG A 170 3.41 -14.32 -13.29
C ARG A 170 4.41 -13.61 -12.39
N VAL A 171 5.34 -14.36 -11.83
CA VAL A 171 6.51 -13.78 -11.17
C VAL A 171 7.44 -13.18 -12.24
N THR A 172 7.88 -11.96 -12.02
CA THR A 172 8.78 -11.23 -12.93
C THR A 172 9.60 -10.21 -12.13
N TYR A 173 10.36 -9.38 -12.83
CA TYR A 173 11.12 -8.29 -12.23
C TYR A 173 10.59 -6.93 -12.67
N SER A 174 10.55 -6.02 -11.72
CA SER A 174 10.43 -4.58 -11.91
C SER A 174 11.63 -3.87 -11.30
N TYR A 175 11.62 -2.54 -11.30
CA TYR A 175 12.71 -1.73 -10.77
C TYR A 175 12.14 -0.55 -10.01
N SER A 176 12.64 -0.28 -8.80
CA SER A 176 12.50 1.02 -8.18
C SER A 176 13.63 1.94 -8.68
N LEU A 177 13.30 3.20 -8.95
CA LEU A 177 14.25 4.23 -9.37
C LEU A 177 14.59 5.12 -8.19
N VAL A 178 15.87 5.34 -7.94
CA VAL A 178 16.32 6.41 -7.05
C VAL A 178 17.24 7.34 -7.80
N ALA A 179 16.87 8.63 -7.83
CA ALA A 179 17.69 9.72 -8.34
C ALA A 179 18.23 10.54 -7.16
N PHE A 180 19.44 11.05 -7.24
CA PHE A 180 20.06 11.83 -6.16
C PHE A 180 21.09 12.83 -6.73
N ASN A 181 21.24 13.96 -6.03
CA ASN A 181 22.20 15.00 -6.38
C ASN A 181 23.40 15.06 -5.44
N SER A 182 23.49 14.13 -4.47
CA SER A 182 24.60 14.03 -3.54
C SER A 182 24.87 12.58 -3.15
N PHE A 183 26.14 12.21 -2.98
CA PHE A 183 26.54 10.88 -2.47
C PHE A 183 26.55 10.80 -0.94
N GLU A 184 26.27 11.90 -0.25
CA GLU A 184 26.08 11.91 1.19
C GLU A 184 24.73 11.27 1.54
N ASN A 185 24.58 10.85 2.79
CA ASN A 185 23.30 10.40 3.29
C ASN A 185 22.34 11.59 3.42
N THR A 186 21.30 11.60 2.61
CA THR A 186 20.39 12.74 2.42
C THR A 186 18.95 12.37 2.75
N PRO A 187 18.07 13.35 3.00
CA PRO A 187 16.64 13.11 2.99
C PRO A 187 16.17 12.63 1.61
N MET A 188 15.08 11.86 1.58
CA MET A 188 14.45 11.36 0.37
C MET A 188 13.01 11.86 0.28
N ILE A 189 12.60 12.29 -0.91
CA ILE A 189 11.20 12.42 -1.27
C ILE A 189 10.83 11.17 -2.06
N SER A 190 9.68 10.56 -1.77
CA SER A 190 9.26 9.35 -2.49
C SER A 190 7.79 9.39 -2.91
N ALA A 191 7.49 8.58 -3.91
CA ALA A 191 6.15 8.20 -4.32
C ALA A 191 6.22 6.81 -4.98
N HIS A 192 5.12 6.04 -4.95
CA HIS A 192 5.02 4.89 -5.84
C HIS A 192 4.44 5.31 -7.19
N TRP A 193 4.73 4.56 -8.24
CA TRP A 193 4.26 4.86 -9.59
C TRP A 193 3.29 3.83 -10.17
N ASP A 194 3.26 2.62 -9.59
CA ASP A 194 2.30 1.61 -10.00
C ASP A 194 0.90 2.01 -9.51
N HIS A 195 -0.10 1.73 -10.32
CA HIS A 195 -1.48 2.08 -10.01
C HIS A 195 -2.47 1.21 -10.79
N TRP A 196 -3.68 1.16 -10.30
CA TRP A 196 -4.83 0.57 -10.96
C TRP A 196 -5.57 1.61 -11.79
N LEU A 197 -6.06 1.19 -12.97
CA LEU A 197 -6.87 2.02 -13.86
C LEU A 197 -6.10 3.29 -14.27
N VAL A 198 -6.70 4.48 -14.13
CA VAL A 198 -6.04 5.75 -14.48
C VAL A 198 -5.06 6.21 -13.41
N GLY A 199 -5.38 5.98 -12.13
CA GLY A 199 -4.52 6.31 -11.01
C GLY A 199 -4.10 7.77 -10.94
N ALA A 200 -5.04 8.69 -11.19
CA ALA A 200 -4.70 10.11 -11.27
C ALA A 200 -4.25 10.67 -9.93
N THR A 201 -5.00 10.40 -8.84
CA THR A 201 -4.60 10.78 -7.48
C THR A 201 -3.71 9.73 -6.86
N ASP A 202 -3.94 8.46 -7.19
CA ASP A 202 -3.25 7.30 -6.67
C ASP A 202 -2.54 6.51 -7.79
N ASN A 203 -1.25 6.81 -8.15
CA ASN A 203 -0.46 7.85 -7.47
C ASN A 203 0.32 8.70 -8.50
N CYS A 204 -0.23 8.90 -9.72
CA CYS A 204 0.42 9.72 -10.75
C CYS A 204 0.64 11.17 -10.30
N ALA A 205 -0.28 11.74 -9.52
CA ALA A 205 -0.12 13.07 -8.93
C ALA A 205 0.98 13.09 -7.87
N GLY A 206 1.12 12.02 -7.09
CA GLY A 206 2.21 11.86 -6.13
C GLY A 206 3.58 11.82 -6.82
N VAL A 207 3.69 11.08 -7.95
CA VAL A 207 4.92 11.04 -8.75
C VAL A 207 5.28 12.43 -9.31
N GLU A 208 4.32 13.15 -9.91
CA GLU A 208 4.53 14.52 -10.39
C GLU A 208 4.99 15.44 -9.26
N THR A 209 4.33 15.34 -8.08
CA THR A 209 4.63 16.14 -6.90
C THR A 209 6.05 15.88 -6.39
N ALA A 210 6.43 14.61 -6.29
CA ALA A 210 7.76 14.21 -5.83
C ALA A 210 8.87 14.69 -6.78
N VAL A 211 8.66 14.52 -8.10
CA VAL A 211 9.60 15.00 -9.13
C VAL A 211 9.72 16.51 -9.11
N LEU A 212 8.62 17.25 -8.97
CA LEU A 212 8.63 18.70 -8.88
C LEU A 212 9.42 19.18 -7.66
N ALA A 213 9.10 18.66 -6.47
CA ALA A 213 9.77 19.02 -5.23
C ALA A 213 11.27 18.69 -5.27
N PHE A 214 11.64 17.52 -5.80
CA PHE A 214 13.03 17.11 -6.01
C PHE A 214 13.76 18.08 -6.94
N SER A 215 13.20 18.39 -8.12
CA SER A 215 13.82 19.26 -9.12
C SER A 215 14.07 20.66 -8.59
N GLU A 216 13.13 21.23 -7.80
CA GLU A 216 13.30 22.54 -7.19
C GLU A 216 14.34 22.53 -6.07
N LEU A 217 14.42 21.46 -5.26
CA LEU A 217 15.47 21.32 -4.25
C LEU A 217 16.86 21.18 -4.88
N VAL A 218 16.98 20.43 -5.98
CA VAL A 218 18.24 20.34 -6.76
C VAL A 218 18.63 21.70 -7.31
N ALA A 219 17.69 22.49 -7.83
CA ALA A 219 17.95 23.84 -8.31
C ALA A 219 18.37 24.81 -7.19
N ASP A 220 17.94 24.54 -5.95
CA ASP A 220 18.35 25.28 -4.74
C ASP A 220 19.68 24.75 -4.14
N ASP A 221 20.40 23.85 -4.80
CA ASP A 221 21.61 23.17 -4.32
C ASP A 221 21.41 22.41 -2.97
N VAL A 222 20.19 21.94 -2.68
CA VAL A 222 19.88 21.17 -1.48
C VAL A 222 20.18 19.69 -1.74
N PRO A 223 21.04 19.02 -0.94
CA PRO A 223 21.25 17.58 -1.03
C PRO A 223 19.95 16.81 -0.75
N VAL A 224 19.49 16.04 -1.73
CA VAL A 224 18.23 15.30 -1.64
C VAL A 224 18.22 14.10 -2.60
N ALA A 225 17.47 13.06 -2.26
CA ALA A 225 17.15 11.95 -3.13
C ALA A 225 15.67 11.94 -3.50
N LEU A 226 15.37 11.40 -4.67
CA LEU A 226 14.02 11.08 -5.15
C LEU A 226 13.90 9.56 -5.23
N GLY A 227 12.99 8.94 -4.48
CA GLY A 227 12.66 7.53 -4.56
C GLY A 227 11.34 7.33 -5.30
N LEU A 228 11.37 6.69 -6.45
CA LEU A 228 10.16 6.29 -7.15
C LEU A 228 10.05 4.77 -7.11
N PHE A 229 9.06 4.27 -6.38
CA PHE A 229 8.94 2.86 -6.05
C PHE A 229 7.91 2.16 -6.94
N THR A 230 8.18 0.88 -7.22
CA THR A 230 7.26 -0.06 -7.87
C THR A 230 6.60 -0.94 -6.81
N ALA A 231 5.52 -1.62 -7.19
CA ALA A 231 4.86 -2.64 -6.38
C ALA A 231 4.45 -2.16 -4.96
N GLU A 232 3.90 -0.97 -4.89
CA GLU A 232 3.19 -0.49 -3.71
C GLU A 232 1.82 -1.19 -3.64
N GLU A 233 1.11 -1.18 -4.75
CA GLU A 233 -0.24 -1.71 -4.95
C GLU A 233 -0.28 -3.24 -5.09
N GLY A 234 0.88 -3.87 -5.21
CA GLY A 234 1.00 -5.25 -5.63
C GLY A 234 1.31 -6.22 -4.49
N VAL A 235 1.02 -7.51 -4.75
CA VAL A 235 1.37 -8.61 -3.86
C VAL A 235 2.83 -8.97 -4.03
N ALA A 236 3.54 -9.12 -2.91
CA ALA A 236 4.90 -9.64 -2.92
C ALA A 236 4.91 -11.12 -3.35
N PRO A 237 5.80 -11.52 -4.29
CA PRO A 237 5.92 -12.93 -4.65
C PRO A 237 6.36 -13.75 -3.44
N HIS A 238 5.77 -14.90 -3.25
CA HIS A 238 6.08 -15.85 -2.17
C HIS A 238 5.78 -15.37 -0.73
N ILE A 239 5.26 -14.16 -0.56
CA ILE A 239 4.90 -13.58 0.74
C ILE A 239 3.55 -12.88 0.63
N PRO A 240 2.47 -13.65 0.66
CA PRO A 240 1.13 -13.19 0.34
C PRO A 240 0.53 -12.14 1.24
N SER A 241 0.92 -12.15 2.50
CA SER A 241 0.46 -11.17 3.48
C SER A 241 1.14 -9.81 3.35
N PHE A 242 2.18 -9.74 2.52
CA PHE A 242 2.92 -8.51 2.26
C PHE A 242 2.55 -8.00 0.87
N TYR A 243 1.38 -7.41 0.75
CA TYR A 243 0.81 -7.01 -0.51
C TYR A 243 0.98 -5.54 -0.87
N TRP A 244 1.47 -4.69 0.03
CA TRP A 244 1.68 -3.27 -0.26
C TRP A 244 3.12 -2.85 0.01
N ALA A 245 3.55 -1.74 -0.61
CA ALA A 245 4.84 -1.09 -0.38
C ALA A 245 6.05 -2.03 -0.54
N TRP A 246 5.92 -3.07 -1.40
CA TRP A 246 6.97 -4.07 -1.57
C TRP A 246 8.26 -3.51 -2.17
N GLY A 247 8.16 -2.55 -3.08
CA GLY A 247 9.30 -1.90 -3.72
C GLY A 247 10.12 -1.06 -2.76
N SER A 248 9.47 -0.22 -1.96
CA SER A 248 10.12 0.62 -0.96
C SER A 248 10.76 -0.20 0.16
N LEU A 249 10.09 -1.25 0.63
CA LEU A 249 10.64 -2.18 1.61
C LEU A 249 11.91 -2.87 1.11
N ASN A 250 11.93 -3.31 -0.15
CA ASN A 250 13.14 -3.94 -0.73
C ASN A 250 14.29 -2.94 -0.86
N TYR A 251 13.99 -1.69 -1.18
CA TYR A 251 14.98 -0.65 -1.26
C TYR A 251 15.58 -0.31 0.12
N LEU A 252 14.74 -0.20 1.15
CA LEU A 252 15.12 0.09 2.51
C LEU A 252 16.15 -0.89 3.09
N LYS A 253 16.16 -2.13 2.64
CA LYS A 253 17.17 -3.13 3.04
C LYS A 253 18.59 -2.78 2.56
N ARG A 254 18.72 -1.94 1.55
CA ARG A 254 19.99 -1.62 0.88
C ARG A 254 20.48 -0.21 1.18
N TRP A 255 19.57 0.73 1.29
CA TRP A 255 19.90 2.14 1.50
C TRP A 255 18.88 2.81 2.43
N ARG A 256 19.39 3.70 3.29
CA ARG A 256 18.59 4.36 4.31
C ARG A 256 18.78 5.87 4.21
N PRO A 257 17.74 6.64 3.85
CA PRO A 257 17.80 8.09 3.90
C PRO A 257 17.89 8.58 5.34
N THR A 258 18.30 9.83 5.54
CA THR A 258 18.25 10.47 6.87
C THR A 258 16.83 10.75 7.33
N PHE A 259 15.93 10.97 6.36
CA PHE A 259 14.52 11.27 6.56
C PHE A 259 13.74 10.97 5.29
N LEU A 260 12.54 10.43 5.39
CA LEU A 260 11.66 10.17 4.25
C LEU A 260 10.46 11.13 4.26
N VAL A 261 10.19 11.74 3.11
CA VAL A 261 8.93 12.44 2.81
C VAL A 261 8.23 11.66 1.70
N ASN A 262 7.32 10.79 2.07
CA ASN A 262 6.48 10.05 1.10
C ASN A 262 5.33 10.93 0.61
N ILE A 263 4.97 10.80 -0.65
CA ILE A 263 3.83 11.49 -1.27
C ILE A 263 2.93 10.43 -1.86
N ASP A 264 1.72 10.38 -1.35
CA ASP A 264 0.80 9.31 -1.65
C ASP A 264 -0.65 9.80 -1.63
N VAL A 265 -1.40 9.53 -2.69
CA VAL A 265 -2.76 10.01 -2.90
C VAL A 265 -2.89 11.52 -2.69
N VAL A 266 -2.40 12.29 -3.65
CA VAL A 266 -2.53 13.75 -3.68
C VAL A 266 -3.24 14.20 -4.97
N GLY A 267 -3.66 15.46 -5.03
CA GLY A 267 -4.29 16.01 -6.24
C GLY A 267 -5.77 16.36 -6.07
N VAL A 268 -6.48 15.72 -5.15
CA VAL A 268 -7.86 16.06 -4.77
C VAL A 268 -7.93 16.19 -3.25
N GLY A 269 -8.80 17.08 -2.76
CA GLY A 269 -8.95 17.31 -1.32
C GLY A 269 -7.81 18.14 -0.71
N THR A 270 -7.65 18.08 0.59
CA THR A 270 -6.64 18.86 1.33
C THR A 270 -5.49 17.97 1.77
N PRO A 271 -4.28 18.14 1.19
CA PRO A 271 -3.11 17.39 1.65
C PRO A 271 -2.81 17.63 3.13
N ARG A 272 -2.61 16.53 3.87
CA ARG A 272 -2.26 16.48 5.29
C ARG A 272 -0.90 15.80 5.45
N ILE A 273 -0.25 16.05 6.56
CA ILE A 273 1.02 15.40 6.94
C ILE A 273 0.70 14.30 7.93
N TYR A 274 0.91 13.06 7.55
CA TYR A 274 0.81 11.90 8.43
C TYR A 274 2.18 11.61 9.00
N ALA A 275 2.32 11.70 10.31
CA ALA A 275 3.62 11.62 10.98
C ALA A 275 3.52 11.05 12.38
N ALA A 276 4.60 10.41 12.83
CA ALA A 276 4.71 9.96 14.21
C ALA A 276 4.61 11.14 15.21
N PRO A 277 4.00 10.95 16.40
CA PRO A 277 3.75 12.03 17.35
C PRO A 277 4.97 12.86 17.74
N TYR A 278 6.19 12.30 17.76
CA TYR A 278 7.40 13.04 18.08
C TYR A 278 7.78 14.08 17.00
N LEU A 279 7.22 13.98 15.80
CA LEU A 279 7.43 14.92 14.70
C LEU A 279 6.38 16.05 14.69
N HIS A 280 5.26 15.91 15.41
CA HIS A 280 4.13 16.83 15.31
C HIS A 280 4.51 18.29 15.60
N GLU A 281 5.32 18.54 16.64
CA GLU A 281 5.68 19.92 17.02
C GLU A 281 6.49 20.62 15.92
N VAL A 282 7.40 19.92 15.25
CA VAL A 282 8.20 20.53 14.17
C VAL A 282 7.40 20.70 12.89
N LEU A 283 6.37 19.89 12.67
CA LEU A 283 5.54 19.89 11.47
C LEU A 283 4.30 20.80 11.57
N LYS A 284 3.83 21.09 12.77
CA LYS A 284 2.60 21.85 13.05
C LYS A 284 2.52 23.21 12.36
N GLY A 285 3.65 23.89 12.15
CA GLY A 285 3.71 25.17 11.44
C GLY A 285 3.75 25.04 9.90
N LEU A 286 3.80 23.82 9.37
CA LEU A 286 3.93 23.56 7.94
C LEU A 286 2.58 23.26 7.29
N GLY A 287 1.69 22.53 7.96
CA GLY A 287 0.37 22.13 7.48
C GLY A 287 -0.43 21.35 8.52
N PRO A 288 -1.61 20.84 8.17
CA PRO A 288 -2.37 19.92 9.03
C PRO A 288 -1.57 18.65 9.28
N VAL A 289 -1.40 18.26 10.56
CA VAL A 289 -0.67 17.05 10.96
C VAL A 289 -1.64 16.08 11.59
N GLU A 290 -1.55 14.82 11.18
CA GLU A 290 -2.35 13.69 11.67
C GLU A 290 -1.44 12.54 12.10
N ASP A 291 -1.99 11.59 12.85
CA ASP A 291 -1.29 10.38 13.22
C ASP A 291 -1.04 9.50 11.97
N PRO A 292 0.00 8.65 11.99
CA PRO A 292 0.34 7.82 10.83
C PRO A 292 -0.77 6.83 10.49
N GLU A 293 -0.93 6.57 9.20
CA GLU A 293 -1.81 5.52 8.68
C GLU A 293 -0.98 4.35 8.14
N ALA A 294 -1.55 3.14 8.23
CA ALA A 294 -0.87 1.90 7.85
C ALA A 294 -0.68 1.73 6.34
N TYR A 295 -1.39 2.49 5.54
CA TYR A 295 -1.53 2.32 4.09
C TYR A 295 -0.37 2.91 3.27
N PHE A 296 0.64 3.49 3.89
CA PHE A 296 1.67 4.26 3.20
C PHE A 296 3.05 3.62 3.26
N ASP A 297 3.85 3.78 2.22
CA ASP A 297 5.27 3.39 2.16
C ASP A 297 6.09 3.85 3.38
N SER A 298 5.77 5.02 3.94
CA SER A 298 6.49 5.60 5.09
C SER A 298 6.47 4.71 6.33
N VAL A 299 5.45 3.87 6.47
CA VAL A 299 5.30 2.95 7.61
C VAL A 299 6.48 1.97 7.71
N HIS A 300 6.99 1.49 6.58
CA HIS A 300 8.15 0.60 6.59
C HIS A 300 9.42 1.31 7.09
N TYR A 301 9.57 2.60 6.78
CA TYR A 301 10.69 3.41 7.26
C TYR A 301 10.60 3.63 8.76
N GLU A 302 9.44 4.02 9.28
CA GLU A 302 9.21 4.14 10.73
C GLU A 302 9.46 2.81 11.46
N ARG A 303 9.01 1.68 10.90
CA ARG A 303 9.25 0.34 11.44
C ARG A 303 10.73 -0.02 11.53
N TRP A 304 11.55 0.51 10.65
CA TRP A 304 13.00 0.31 10.68
C TRP A 304 13.74 1.38 11.49
N GLY A 305 13.02 2.22 12.22
CA GLY A 305 13.60 3.28 13.04
C GLY A 305 14.16 4.43 12.22
N LEU A 306 13.54 4.73 11.07
CA LEU A 306 13.89 5.85 10.23
C LEU A 306 12.77 6.88 10.27
N PRO A 307 13.03 8.14 10.59
CA PRO A 307 11.99 9.15 10.62
C PRO A 307 11.37 9.30 9.23
N SER A 308 10.05 9.29 9.18
CA SER A 308 9.31 9.42 7.94
C SER A 308 7.99 10.14 8.13
N VAL A 309 7.49 10.74 7.06
CA VAL A 309 6.16 11.33 6.98
C VAL A 309 5.53 10.97 5.66
N THR A 310 4.19 10.99 5.59
CA THR A 310 3.46 10.96 4.32
C THR A 310 2.66 12.24 4.16
N ILE A 311 2.69 12.83 2.96
CA ILE A 311 1.78 13.89 2.52
C ILE A 311 0.67 13.20 1.72
N SER A 312 -0.57 13.28 2.20
CA SER A 312 -1.70 12.59 1.57
C SER A 312 -3.02 13.32 1.77
N SER A 313 -3.93 13.12 0.84
CA SER A 313 -5.34 13.47 0.93
C SER A 313 -6.26 12.24 0.82
N LEU A 314 -5.77 11.05 1.14
CA LEU A 314 -6.49 9.77 1.03
C LEU A 314 -7.90 9.83 1.61
N LYS A 315 -8.08 10.44 2.78
CA LYS A 315 -9.40 10.57 3.43
C LYS A 315 -10.46 11.29 2.58
N ASP A 316 -10.02 12.13 1.64
CA ASP A 316 -10.91 12.89 0.77
C ASP A 316 -11.21 12.13 -0.55
N THR A 317 -10.58 10.97 -0.79
CA THR A 317 -10.66 10.20 -2.04
C THR A 317 -11.47 8.90 -1.94
N TRP A 318 -11.86 8.47 -0.74
CA TRP A 318 -12.57 7.21 -0.52
C TRP A 318 -13.79 7.00 -1.43
N GLY A 319 -14.45 8.08 -1.86
CA GLY A 319 -15.61 8.01 -2.78
C GLY A 319 -15.27 7.43 -4.16
N PHE A 320 -14.00 7.53 -4.61
CA PHE A 320 -13.55 7.11 -5.94
C PHE A 320 -12.21 6.36 -5.95
N TYR A 321 -11.61 6.13 -4.78
CA TYR A 321 -10.36 5.39 -4.60
C TYR A 321 -10.38 4.06 -5.37
N HIS A 322 -9.31 3.76 -6.11
CA HIS A 322 -9.15 2.58 -6.96
C HIS A 322 -10.30 2.32 -7.96
N SER A 323 -10.83 3.38 -8.53
CA SER A 323 -11.93 3.31 -9.47
C SER A 323 -11.67 4.09 -10.77
N PRO A 324 -12.48 3.88 -11.83
CA PRO A 324 -12.36 4.68 -13.05
C PRO A 324 -12.63 6.17 -12.86
N LEU A 325 -13.18 6.59 -11.71
CA LEU A 325 -13.42 7.99 -11.38
C LEU A 325 -12.16 8.71 -10.85
N ASP A 326 -11.11 7.96 -10.52
CA ASP A 326 -9.80 8.55 -10.21
C ASP A 326 -9.09 8.98 -11.50
N ALA A 327 -9.59 10.03 -12.12
CA ALA A 327 -9.16 10.49 -13.44
C ALA A 327 -8.83 12.01 -13.52
N GLN A 328 -8.97 12.73 -12.43
CA GLN A 328 -8.79 14.18 -12.40
C GLN A 328 -8.03 14.65 -11.16
N ILE A 329 -7.30 15.75 -11.31
CA ILE A 329 -6.58 16.41 -10.22
C ILE A 329 -6.79 17.92 -10.24
N GLU A 330 -6.60 18.52 -9.09
CA GLU A 330 -6.47 19.96 -8.91
C GLU A 330 -4.98 20.33 -8.84
N VAL A 331 -4.49 21.04 -9.85
CA VAL A 331 -3.06 21.42 -9.95
C VAL A 331 -2.58 22.19 -8.70
N ALA A 332 -3.48 22.96 -8.08
CA ALA A 332 -3.15 23.71 -6.86
C ALA A 332 -2.74 22.78 -5.70
N ASN A 333 -3.37 21.59 -5.59
CA ASN A 333 -3.02 20.60 -4.54
C ASN A 333 -1.67 19.94 -4.78
N VAL A 334 -1.33 19.66 -6.04
CA VAL A 334 0.00 19.15 -6.44
C VAL A 334 1.09 20.16 -6.06
N LEU A 335 0.88 21.45 -6.40
CA LEU A 335 1.81 22.52 -6.07
C LEU A 335 1.96 22.72 -4.57
N TYR A 336 0.84 22.70 -3.84
CA TYR A 336 0.86 22.81 -2.39
C TYR A 336 1.60 21.65 -1.73
N ALA A 337 1.34 20.42 -2.16
CA ALA A 337 2.02 19.23 -1.64
C ALA A 337 3.52 19.25 -1.95
N ALA A 338 3.94 19.72 -3.14
CA ALA A 338 5.35 19.88 -3.49
C ALA A 338 6.05 20.92 -2.62
N GLU A 339 5.41 22.07 -2.39
CA GLU A 339 5.95 23.12 -1.49
C GLU A 339 6.05 22.59 -0.05
N LEU A 340 5.04 21.83 0.39
CA LEU A 340 5.04 21.21 1.71
C LEU A 340 6.20 20.21 1.85
N ALA A 341 6.42 19.34 0.86
CA ALA A 341 7.53 18.38 0.83
C ALA A 341 8.90 19.08 0.94
N LYS A 342 9.11 20.15 0.16
CA LYS A 342 10.35 20.94 0.23
C LYS A 342 10.59 21.54 1.61
N ARG A 343 9.55 22.08 2.22
CA ARG A 343 9.64 22.66 3.56
C ARG A 343 9.95 21.61 4.61
N ILE A 344 9.36 20.42 4.51
CA ILE A 344 9.62 19.29 5.40
C ILE A 344 11.06 18.79 5.23
N VAL A 345 11.55 18.63 4.00
CA VAL A 345 12.95 18.23 3.74
C VAL A 345 13.96 19.22 4.38
N LYS A 346 13.65 20.51 4.36
CA LYS A 346 14.47 21.54 4.98
C LYS A 346 14.34 21.59 6.52
N ALA A 347 13.26 21.00 7.06
CA ALA A 347 13.09 20.87 8.50
C ALA A 347 13.96 19.70 9.01
N LYS A 348 14.74 19.94 10.09
CA LYS A 348 15.49 18.84 10.73
C LYS A 348 14.56 18.13 11.72
N PRO A 349 14.19 16.87 11.50
CA PRO A 349 13.35 16.15 12.44
C PRO A 349 14.10 15.97 13.77
N PRO A 350 13.44 16.15 14.92
CA PRO A 350 14.02 15.82 16.22
C PRO A 350 14.15 14.31 16.37
N ALA A 351 15.12 13.88 17.16
CA ALA A 351 15.16 12.48 17.56
C ALA A 351 13.99 12.14 18.50
N PRO A 352 13.43 10.92 18.43
CA PRO A 352 12.41 10.47 19.38
C PRO A 352 12.97 10.48 20.82
N SER A 353 12.14 10.87 21.78
CA SER A 353 12.50 10.91 23.20
C SER A 353 11.96 9.73 24.01
N VAL A 354 11.77 8.58 23.36
CA VAL A 354 11.22 7.39 24.00
C VAL A 354 12.29 6.67 24.82
N ARG A 355 11.95 6.35 26.06
CA ARG A 355 12.79 5.52 26.95
C ARG A 355 12.08 4.19 27.18
N LEU A 356 12.71 3.12 26.73
CA LEU A 356 12.14 1.77 26.84
C LEU A 356 11.97 1.32 28.30
N GLU A 357 12.81 1.82 29.20
CA GLU A 357 12.72 1.52 30.63
C GLU A 357 11.41 2.01 31.27
N ASP A 358 10.81 3.07 30.72
CA ASP A 358 9.52 3.58 31.18
C ASP A 358 8.38 2.56 30.93
N TYR A 359 8.66 1.55 30.09
CA TYR A 359 7.78 0.44 29.73
C TYR A 359 8.26 -0.91 30.28
N GLY A 360 9.28 -0.92 31.11
CA GLY A 360 9.86 -2.14 31.68
C GLY A 360 10.68 -2.95 30.68
N LEU A 361 11.10 -2.34 29.57
CA LEU A 361 11.92 -2.96 28.52
C LEU A 361 13.41 -2.66 28.73
N PRO A 362 14.34 -3.51 28.27
CA PRO A 362 15.76 -3.20 28.29
C PRO A 362 16.07 -1.90 27.52
N PRO A 363 17.01 -1.09 27.99
CA PRO A 363 17.41 0.13 27.31
C PRO A 363 18.00 -0.14 25.93
N VAL A 364 17.79 0.78 25.01
CA VAL A 364 18.40 0.81 23.67
C VAL A 364 18.97 2.20 23.46
N ASP A 365 20.23 2.28 23.08
CA ASP A 365 20.93 3.57 22.93
C ASP A 365 20.47 4.36 21.71
N ASP A 366 19.97 3.67 20.66
CA ASP A 366 19.44 4.31 19.45
C ASP A 366 17.99 4.75 19.68
N PRO A 367 17.68 6.06 19.71
CA PRO A 367 16.34 6.57 19.97
C PRO A 367 15.35 6.22 18.86
N TYR A 368 15.81 6.07 17.62
CA TYR A 368 14.93 5.66 16.51
C TYR A 368 14.58 4.18 16.59
N LEU A 369 15.54 3.35 17.02
CA LEU A 369 15.25 1.92 17.28
C LEU A 369 14.31 1.78 18.48
N ALA A 370 14.51 2.57 19.53
CA ALA A 370 13.61 2.61 20.68
C ALA A 370 12.18 2.96 20.26
N TRP A 371 12.03 4.00 19.44
CA TRP A 371 10.74 4.38 18.87
C TRP A 371 10.14 3.28 18.01
N SER A 372 10.93 2.70 17.10
CA SER A 372 10.51 1.60 16.23
C SER A 372 9.98 0.41 17.04
N LEU A 373 10.66 0.00 18.10
CA LEU A 373 10.23 -1.11 18.97
C LEU A 373 8.93 -0.82 19.71
N VAL A 374 8.66 0.43 19.99
CA VAL A 374 7.43 0.87 20.64
C VAL A 374 6.30 1.04 19.62
N TYR A 375 6.60 1.58 18.45
CA TYR A 375 5.65 1.82 17.37
C TYR A 375 5.22 0.51 16.68
N ASN A 376 6.17 -0.40 16.49
CA ASN A 376 5.93 -1.70 15.86
C ASN A 376 5.69 -2.77 16.92
N TYR A 377 4.50 -2.86 17.43
CA TYR A 377 4.17 -4.05 18.16
C TYR A 377 3.20 -4.92 17.41
N LEU A 378 3.46 -6.17 17.55
CA LEU A 378 2.58 -7.19 17.12
C LEU A 378 1.81 -7.67 18.34
N VAL A 379 0.55 -7.35 18.41
CA VAL A 379 -0.34 -7.96 19.38
C VAL A 379 -0.77 -9.29 18.81
N VAL A 380 -0.19 -10.34 19.33
CA VAL A 380 -0.65 -11.69 19.02
C VAL A 380 -1.88 -11.95 19.88
N PHE A 381 -3.04 -11.74 19.33
CA PHE A 381 -4.28 -12.16 19.96
C PHE A 381 -4.42 -13.68 19.91
N ALA A 382 -5.20 -14.25 20.85
CA ALA A 382 -5.45 -15.68 20.95
C ALA A 382 -6.02 -16.34 19.68
N ASP A 383 -6.57 -15.56 18.77
CA ASP A 383 -7.02 -15.96 17.45
C ASP A 383 -6.10 -15.36 16.39
N PHE A 384 -5.12 -16.13 15.95
CA PHE A 384 -4.29 -15.82 14.77
C PHE A 384 -5.07 -15.74 13.44
N LYS A 385 -6.38 -15.76 13.51
CA LYS A 385 -7.22 -15.70 12.32
C LYS A 385 -7.08 -14.39 11.56
N HIS A 386 -6.52 -13.38 12.24
CA HIS A 386 -6.27 -12.06 11.67
C HIS A 386 -4.92 -11.57 12.18
N SER A 387 -3.88 -11.70 11.38
CA SER A 387 -2.60 -11.04 11.62
C SER A 387 -2.68 -9.57 11.21
N ASP A 388 -3.72 -8.90 11.66
CA ASP A 388 -3.80 -7.47 11.50
C ASP A 388 -2.64 -6.86 12.26
N ILE A 389 -1.78 -6.14 11.55
CA ILE A 389 -0.84 -5.22 12.16
C ILE A 389 -1.71 -4.10 12.71
N VAL A 390 -2.21 -4.29 13.92
CA VAL A 390 -3.08 -3.32 14.57
C VAL A 390 -2.19 -2.24 15.17
N TYR A 391 -2.20 -1.07 14.56
CA TYR A 391 -1.63 0.13 15.13
C TYR A 391 -2.53 0.65 16.25
N THR A 392 -2.41 0.09 17.43
CA THR A 392 -3.07 0.62 18.62
C THR A 392 -2.06 1.27 19.54
N ASP A 393 -2.53 2.14 20.42
CA ASP A 393 -1.73 2.76 21.48
C ASP A 393 -1.06 1.67 22.35
N VAL A 394 0.16 1.31 21.97
CA VAL A 394 0.99 0.31 22.64
C VAL A 394 1.06 0.57 24.14
N PHE A 395 1.18 1.82 24.51
CA PHE A 395 1.38 2.21 25.88
C PHE A 395 0.18 1.89 26.75
N ARG A 396 -1.04 2.04 26.23
CA ARG A 396 -2.26 1.59 26.92
C ARG A 396 -2.30 0.08 27.04
N PHE A 397 -1.82 -0.63 26.00
CA PHE A 397 -1.84 -2.09 25.99
C PHE A 397 -0.81 -2.68 26.94
N LEU A 398 0.46 -2.25 26.88
CA LEU A 398 1.54 -2.72 27.76
C LEU A 398 1.21 -2.48 29.24
N ARG A 399 0.58 -1.36 29.60
CA ARG A 399 0.11 -1.08 30.97
C ARG A 399 -0.98 -2.03 31.42
N ARG A 400 -1.77 -2.62 30.52
CA ARG A 400 -2.91 -3.49 30.86
C ARG A 400 -2.56 -4.98 30.87
N ARG A 401 -1.59 -5.45 30.10
CA ARG A 401 -1.31 -6.87 29.88
C ARG A 401 0.15 -7.32 30.04
N GLY A 402 1.11 -6.43 30.28
CA GLY A 402 2.52 -6.72 30.18
C GLY A 402 3.05 -7.87 31.03
N LYS A 403 3.27 -9.05 30.45
CA LYS A 403 4.04 -10.13 31.08
C LYS A 403 4.94 -10.93 30.15
N ASP A 404 4.66 -11.08 28.88
CA ASP A 404 5.57 -11.71 27.91
C ASP A 404 5.74 -10.78 26.72
N TYR A 405 6.95 -10.29 26.53
CA TYR A 405 7.28 -9.50 25.35
C TYR A 405 8.69 -9.87 24.89
N ARG A 406 8.85 -9.97 23.60
CA ARG A 406 10.12 -10.26 22.93
C ARG A 406 10.27 -9.43 21.68
N ARG A 407 11.50 -9.02 21.41
CA ARG A 407 11.84 -8.48 20.10
C ARG A 407 11.83 -9.61 19.08
N ILE A 408 11.13 -9.40 17.99
CA ILE A 408 11.11 -10.27 16.81
C ILE A 408 11.50 -9.40 15.61
N ASP A 409 12.50 -9.85 14.85
CA ASP A 409 12.87 -9.17 13.62
C ASP A 409 12.03 -9.78 12.46
N LEU A 410 10.98 -9.08 12.06
CA LEU A 410 10.14 -9.46 10.93
C LEU A 410 10.65 -8.84 9.62
N LEU A 411 10.14 -9.31 8.51
CA LEU A 411 10.45 -8.76 7.19
C LEU A 411 10.15 -7.24 7.12
N GLY A 412 9.08 -6.79 7.77
CA GLY A 412 8.69 -5.38 7.86
C GLY A 412 9.50 -4.53 8.85
N GLY A 413 10.36 -5.14 9.66
CA GLY A 413 11.20 -4.42 10.62
C GLY A 413 11.24 -5.07 12.01
N PRO A 414 12.03 -4.51 12.94
CA PRO A 414 12.05 -4.96 14.32
C PRO A 414 10.68 -4.71 14.95
N THR A 415 10.13 -5.74 15.56
CA THR A 415 8.77 -5.75 16.10
C THR A 415 8.81 -6.22 17.55
N LEU A 416 8.02 -5.58 18.40
CA LEU A 416 7.80 -6.02 19.75
C LEU A 416 6.60 -6.98 19.80
N CYS A 417 6.86 -8.24 19.99
CA CYS A 417 5.79 -9.21 20.25
C CYS A 417 5.36 -9.14 21.71
N VAL A 418 4.08 -9.04 21.97
CA VAL A 418 3.49 -8.98 23.30
C VAL A 418 2.51 -10.12 23.46
N ASP A 419 2.67 -10.93 24.50
CA ASP A 419 1.85 -12.14 24.78
C ASP A 419 2.00 -13.24 23.69
N ARG A 420 1.96 -14.50 24.09
CA ARG A 420 2.04 -15.69 23.21
C ARG A 420 3.16 -15.64 22.14
N CYS A 421 4.26 -14.97 22.47
CA CYS A 421 5.36 -14.74 21.51
C CYS A 421 6.00 -16.02 20.96
N GLY A 422 5.92 -17.13 21.70
CA GLY A 422 6.38 -18.44 21.21
C GLY A 422 5.61 -18.92 19.99
N GLU A 423 4.26 -18.82 20.05
CA GLU A 423 3.38 -19.22 18.96
C GLU A 423 3.52 -18.29 17.75
N ALA A 424 3.65 -16.97 18.00
CA ALA A 424 3.91 -15.99 16.95
C ALA A 424 5.21 -16.31 16.21
N LEU A 425 6.30 -16.60 16.93
CA LEU A 425 7.58 -16.97 16.35
C LEU A 425 7.48 -18.21 15.46
N GLU A 426 6.73 -19.21 15.87
CA GLU A 426 6.53 -20.44 15.12
C GLU A 426 5.75 -20.15 13.83
N THR A 427 4.63 -19.42 13.94
CA THR A 427 3.82 -19.00 12.80
C THR A 427 4.63 -18.17 11.80
N TYR A 428 5.39 -17.18 12.26
CA TYR A 428 6.20 -16.34 11.36
C TYR A 428 7.36 -17.07 10.72
N ARG A 429 7.92 -18.09 11.37
CA ARG A 429 8.90 -19.00 10.75
C ARG A 429 8.28 -19.80 9.61
N GLU A 430 7.11 -20.37 9.83
CA GLU A 430 6.38 -21.11 8.81
C GLU A 430 6.03 -20.22 7.60
N LEU A 431 5.72 -18.97 7.85
CA LEU A 431 5.40 -17.99 6.83
C LEU A 431 6.61 -17.32 6.18
N SER A 432 7.83 -17.71 6.59
CA SER A 432 9.08 -17.09 6.13
C SER A 432 9.14 -15.57 6.32
N LEU A 433 8.34 -15.03 7.24
CA LEU A 433 8.31 -13.60 7.57
C LEU A 433 9.38 -13.20 8.57
N LEU A 434 10.01 -14.16 9.24
CA LEU A 434 11.17 -13.88 10.09
C LEU A 434 12.39 -13.56 9.24
N ARG A 435 13.11 -12.55 9.65
CA ARG A 435 14.41 -12.23 9.08
C ARG A 435 15.39 -13.31 9.61
N LEU A 436 15.82 -14.17 8.71
CA LEU A 436 16.89 -15.13 8.96
C LEU A 436 18.25 -14.43 8.87
#